data_33fc38416bef74eec29e5877b0b85c32
#
_entry.id   33fc38416bef74eec29e5877b0b85c32
#
_cell.length_a   1.000
_cell.length_b   1.000
_cell.length_c   1.000
_cell.angle_alpha   90.00
_cell.angle_beta   90.00
_cell.angle_gamma   90.00
#
_symmetry.space_group_name_H-M   'P 1'
#
loop_
_entity.id
_entity.type
_entity.pdbx_description
1 polymer ?
#
loop_
_entity_poly.entity_id
_entity_poly.type
_entity_poly.pdbx_seq_one_letter_code
_entity_poly.pdbx_strand_id
1 'polypeptide(L)'
;MNRENLMSEFREGIKCQICGEKITREDFYYGNVTKADGGCKGSVIYGHTDCCEKRNYSYKNLVKNRKQTYSGFCWGSEFETNTVTTNEQRLQLYSWYKLICTHDCTVAEEFKSGINQGLHGTKKYLEGIENIIDIANGDNCGTHANVSLASWQDGNAMSWVYDYSKALFKPLAQAIANLTEEKRIEIFGRDFGSYRHYTEECFEHGDWLAIKNNCLEFRISRYRNATQYTHLLMLYKEFCLVIDKIFLARPNHLTATQTANKMVDLLNKHAQGKAKYQRAERNK
;
A
#
# COMPACT_ATOMS: atom_id res chain seq x y z
N MET A 1 25.11 12.23 0.45
CA MET A 1 25.21 12.02 1.91
C MET A 1 26.65 11.63 2.20
N ASN A 2 27.31 12.30 3.13
CA ASN A 2 28.75 12.10 3.38
C ASN A 2 28.94 10.77 4.13
N ARG A 3 30.02 10.01 3.85
CA ARG A 3 30.30 8.71 4.47
C ARG A 3 30.34 8.76 6.01
N GLU A 4 30.71 9.91 6.58
CA GLU A 4 30.72 10.15 8.03
C GLU A 4 29.33 10.17 8.67
N ASN A 5 28.31 10.71 7.98
CA ASN A 5 26.91 10.70 8.43
C ASN A 5 26.28 9.30 8.36
N LEU A 6 26.81 8.42 7.50
CA LEU A 6 26.37 7.04 7.39
C LEU A 6 26.85 6.18 8.57
N MET A 7 28.00 6.51 9.13
CA MET A 7 28.61 5.74 10.21
C MET A 7 28.00 6.04 11.59
N SER A 8 27.23 7.12 11.74
CA SER A 8 26.48 7.42 12.96
C SER A 8 25.34 6.43 13.21
N GLU A 9 24.85 5.78 12.16
CA GLU A 9 23.75 4.81 12.24
C GLU A 9 24.24 3.38 12.53
N PHE A 10 25.55 3.14 12.44
CA PHE A 10 26.12 1.85 12.78
C PHE A 10 26.06 1.62 14.30
N ARG A 11 25.50 0.49 14.70
CA ARG A 11 25.50 0.02 16.09
C ARG A 11 26.14 -1.35 16.14
N GLU A 12 26.96 -1.56 17.17
CA GLU A 12 27.60 -2.86 17.40
C GLU A 12 26.54 -3.97 17.54
N GLY A 13 26.71 -5.06 16.83
CA GLY A 13 25.77 -6.18 16.83
C GLY A 13 24.61 -6.07 15.82
N ILE A 14 24.57 -5.00 15.01
CA ILE A 14 23.58 -4.88 13.93
C ILE A 14 23.71 -6.04 12.95
N LYS A 15 22.57 -6.57 12.49
CA LYS A 15 22.55 -7.66 11.53
C LYS A 15 22.07 -7.17 10.15
N CYS A 16 22.61 -7.74 9.11
CA CYS A 16 22.21 -7.47 7.73
C CYS A 16 20.72 -7.82 7.53
N GLN A 17 19.93 -6.88 7.04
CA GLN A 17 18.52 -7.09 6.74
C GLN A 17 18.27 -8.09 5.60
N ILE A 18 19.35 -8.50 4.90
CA ILE A 18 19.29 -9.39 3.74
C ILE A 18 19.67 -10.82 4.08
N CYS A 19 20.82 -11.04 4.76
CA CYS A 19 21.31 -12.37 5.07
C CYS A 19 21.22 -12.74 6.57
N GLY A 20 20.92 -11.79 7.45
CA GLY A 20 20.81 -12.02 8.89
C GLY A 20 22.13 -12.09 9.66
N GLU A 21 23.26 -12.09 8.96
CA GLU A 21 24.58 -12.13 9.58
C GLU A 21 24.96 -10.79 10.21
N LYS A 22 25.83 -10.82 11.21
CA LYS A 22 26.36 -9.60 11.83
C LYS A 22 27.14 -8.78 10.82
N ILE A 23 26.93 -7.47 10.83
CA ILE A 23 27.64 -6.53 9.97
C ILE A 23 28.81 -5.94 10.74
N THR A 24 30.00 -5.88 10.12
CA THR A 24 31.12 -5.10 10.64
C THR A 24 30.99 -3.64 10.22
N ARG A 25 31.70 -2.77 10.94
CA ARG A 25 31.70 -1.33 10.63
C ARG A 25 32.22 -1.02 9.23
N GLU A 26 33.20 -1.79 8.76
CA GLU A 26 33.83 -1.64 7.48
C GLU A 26 32.91 -2.08 6.32
N ASP A 27 32.02 -3.03 6.58
CA ASP A 27 31.10 -3.61 5.61
C ASP A 27 29.65 -3.08 5.76
N PHE A 28 29.46 -2.05 6.57
CA PHE A 28 28.16 -1.45 6.79
C PHE A 28 27.71 -0.60 5.60
N TYR A 29 26.64 -1.03 4.98
CA TYR A 29 25.92 -0.26 3.97
C TYR A 29 24.61 0.29 4.55
N TYR A 30 24.43 1.58 4.38
CA TYR A 30 23.22 2.30 4.74
C TYR A 30 22.77 3.11 3.52
N GLY A 31 21.68 2.71 2.91
CA GLY A 31 21.20 3.34 1.69
C GLY A 31 19.76 3.79 1.79
N ASN A 32 19.47 4.97 1.28
CA ASN A 32 18.11 5.35 1.04
C ASN A 32 17.50 4.45 -0.04
N VAL A 33 16.43 3.79 0.26
CA VAL A 33 15.51 3.26 -0.75
C VAL A 33 14.92 4.50 -1.42
N THR A 34 15.49 4.85 -2.57
CA THR A 34 15.32 6.18 -3.16
C THR A 34 13.90 6.46 -3.61
N LYS A 35 13.54 7.73 -3.54
CA LYS A 35 12.35 8.43 -4.02
C LYS A 35 11.84 8.11 -5.42
N ALA A 36 12.59 7.40 -6.23
CA ALA A 36 12.22 7.15 -7.63
C ALA A 36 10.90 6.40 -7.83
N ASP A 37 10.31 5.91 -6.75
CA ASP A 37 9.11 5.06 -6.76
C ASP A 37 7.97 5.59 -5.89
N GLY A 38 7.95 6.89 -5.58
CA GLY A 38 6.86 7.50 -4.78
C GLY A 38 6.94 7.21 -3.27
N GLY A 39 8.05 6.64 -2.80
CA GLY A 39 8.30 6.46 -1.38
C GLY A 39 8.61 7.78 -0.67
N CYS A 40 8.19 7.91 0.58
CA CYS A 40 8.55 9.05 1.43
C CYS A 40 10.08 9.21 1.52
N LYS A 41 10.54 10.45 1.68
CA LYS A 41 11.94 10.74 2.00
C LYS A 41 12.30 9.97 3.26
N GLY A 42 13.27 9.05 3.17
CA GLY A 42 13.87 8.46 4.35
C GLY A 42 13.71 6.97 4.53
N SER A 43 13.16 6.24 3.56
CA SER A 43 13.20 4.77 3.59
C SER A 43 14.64 4.30 3.54
N VAL A 44 15.08 3.57 4.54
CA VAL A 44 16.48 3.15 4.69
C VAL A 44 16.60 1.65 4.80
N ILE A 45 17.58 1.09 4.10
CA ILE A 45 18.01 -0.29 4.29
C ILE A 45 19.46 -0.32 4.81
N TYR A 46 19.77 -1.25 5.69
CA TYR A 46 21.13 -1.51 6.12
C TYR A 46 21.49 -2.98 5.95
N GLY A 47 22.73 -3.22 5.60
CA GLY A 47 23.22 -4.55 5.32
C GLY A 47 24.71 -4.55 5.05
N HIS A 48 25.25 -5.71 4.67
CA HIS A 48 26.58 -5.77 4.09
C HIS A 48 26.57 -5.08 2.75
N THR A 49 27.64 -4.37 2.41
CA THR A 49 27.80 -3.70 1.13
C THR A 49 27.52 -4.66 -0.04
N ASP A 50 28.13 -5.84 -0.01
CA ASP A 50 27.93 -6.90 -0.97
C ASP A 50 26.49 -7.40 -1.07
N CYS A 51 25.80 -7.55 0.04
CA CYS A 51 24.41 -7.99 0.05
C CYS A 51 23.48 -6.93 -0.57
N CYS A 52 23.74 -5.66 -0.25
CA CYS A 52 22.95 -4.55 -0.78
C CYS A 52 23.25 -4.27 -2.26
N GLU A 53 24.49 -4.36 -2.69
CA GLU A 53 24.90 -4.12 -4.08
C GLU A 53 24.56 -5.28 -5.01
N LYS A 54 24.90 -6.52 -4.64
CA LYS A 54 24.62 -7.71 -5.47
C LYS A 54 23.14 -7.98 -5.66
N ARG A 55 22.31 -7.63 -4.70
CA ARG A 55 20.87 -7.75 -4.84
C ARG A 55 20.22 -6.51 -5.42
N ASN A 56 21.03 -5.46 -5.70
CA ASN A 56 20.57 -4.23 -6.30
C ASN A 56 19.27 -3.75 -5.60
N TYR A 57 19.41 -3.61 -4.28
CA TYR A 57 18.31 -3.34 -3.37
C TYR A 57 17.85 -1.91 -3.53
N SER A 58 17.14 -1.67 -4.57
CA SER A 58 16.20 -0.58 -4.62
C SER A 58 14.80 -1.20 -4.67
N TYR A 59 13.82 -0.58 -4.07
CA TYR A 59 12.41 -0.89 -4.28
C TYR A 59 12.12 -1.04 -5.78
N LYS A 60 12.76 -0.22 -6.62
CA LYS A 60 12.80 -0.32 -8.07
C LYS A 60 13.18 -1.71 -8.58
N ASN A 61 14.13 -2.37 -7.95
CA ASN A 61 14.61 -3.68 -8.41
C ASN A 61 13.79 -4.83 -7.84
N LEU A 62 13.18 -4.68 -6.66
CA LEU A 62 12.12 -5.58 -6.21
C LEU A 62 10.92 -5.56 -7.17
N VAL A 63 10.61 -4.39 -7.74
CA VAL A 63 9.55 -4.21 -8.74
C VAL A 63 10.03 -4.59 -10.14
N LYS A 64 11.24 -4.20 -10.56
CA LYS A 64 11.79 -4.45 -11.91
C LYS A 64 12.22 -5.89 -12.17
N ASN A 65 12.73 -6.62 -11.19
CA ASN A 65 13.12 -8.01 -11.37
C ASN A 65 11.94 -8.97 -11.48
N ARG A 66 10.73 -8.49 -11.23
CA ARG A 66 9.52 -9.14 -11.69
C ARG A 66 9.18 -8.65 -13.11
N LYS A 67 9.80 -9.22 -14.15
CA LYS A 67 9.21 -9.33 -15.50
C LYS A 67 7.94 -10.22 -15.40
N GLN A 68 7.09 -9.95 -14.45
CA GLN A 68 5.81 -10.58 -14.37
C GLN A 68 4.88 -9.76 -15.26
N THR A 69 4.38 -10.36 -16.29
CA THR A 69 3.14 -9.95 -16.92
C THR A 69 2.09 -9.93 -15.82
N TYR A 70 1.85 -8.75 -15.28
CA TYR A 70 0.77 -8.59 -14.31
C TYR A 70 -0.53 -8.91 -15.01
N SER A 71 -1.29 -9.85 -14.48
CA SER A 71 -2.62 -10.16 -14.97
C SER A 71 -3.65 -9.80 -13.92
N GLY A 72 -4.63 -8.98 -14.29
CA GLY A 72 -5.73 -8.62 -13.43
C GLY A 72 -5.39 -7.60 -12.33
N PHE A 73 -5.94 -7.79 -11.15
CA PHE A 73 -5.80 -6.89 -10.01
C PHE A 73 -4.47 -7.06 -9.30
N CYS A 74 -3.82 -5.93 -9.04
CA CYS A 74 -2.56 -5.85 -8.30
C CYS A 74 -2.74 -4.96 -7.07
N TRP A 75 -2.06 -5.30 -5.98
CA TRP A 75 -2.07 -4.50 -4.76
C TRP A 75 -0.72 -4.54 -4.05
N GLY A 76 -0.45 -3.48 -3.31
CA GLY A 76 0.65 -3.38 -2.36
C GLY A 76 0.17 -2.61 -1.15
N SER A 77 0.82 -2.78 -0.02
CA SER A 77 0.45 -2.08 1.21
C SER A 77 1.66 -1.51 1.91
N GLU A 78 1.43 -0.40 2.58
CA GLU A 78 2.34 0.21 3.52
C GLU A 78 1.70 0.03 4.91
N PHE A 79 2.36 -0.75 5.77
CA PHE A 79 1.90 -1.04 7.12
C PHE A 79 2.70 -0.23 8.12
N GLU A 80 2.05 0.63 8.87
CA GLU A 80 2.68 1.44 9.90
C GLU A 80 2.55 0.78 11.27
N THR A 81 3.57 0.93 12.13
CA THR A 81 3.55 0.45 13.51
C THR A 81 4.36 1.36 14.42
N ASN A 82 3.93 1.51 15.67
CA ASN A 82 4.69 2.18 16.73
C ASN A 82 5.57 1.21 17.53
N THR A 83 5.54 -0.08 17.22
CA THR A 83 6.43 -1.06 17.82
C THR A 83 7.72 -1.14 17.01
N VAL A 84 8.85 -0.96 17.68
CA VAL A 84 10.17 -1.19 17.07
C VAL A 84 10.40 -2.69 16.96
N THR A 85 10.57 -3.18 15.74
CA THR A 85 10.81 -4.60 15.49
C THR A 85 12.28 -4.98 15.72
N THR A 86 12.50 -6.25 16.05
CA THR A 86 13.85 -6.81 16.11
C THR A 86 14.39 -7.06 14.70
N ASN A 87 15.72 -7.14 14.59
CA ASN A 87 16.36 -7.49 13.30
C ASN A 87 15.89 -8.87 12.79
N GLU A 88 15.62 -9.81 13.70
CA GLU A 88 15.11 -11.13 13.35
C GLU A 88 13.70 -11.05 12.75
N GLN A 89 12.79 -10.27 13.36
CA GLN A 89 11.46 -10.02 12.84
C GLN A 89 11.50 -9.38 11.45
N ARG A 90 12.36 -8.36 11.26
CA ARG A 90 12.54 -7.70 9.94
C ARG A 90 13.05 -8.68 8.90
N LEU A 91 14.02 -9.53 9.24
CA LEU A 91 14.53 -10.56 8.34
C LEU A 91 13.44 -11.58 7.99
N GLN A 92 12.63 -11.99 8.95
CA GLN A 92 11.51 -12.90 8.76
C GLN A 92 10.45 -12.29 7.81
N LEU A 93 10.05 -11.05 8.06
CA LEU A 93 9.11 -10.31 7.22
C LEU A 93 9.63 -10.17 5.78
N TYR A 94 10.90 -9.86 5.64
CA TYR A 94 11.52 -9.78 4.32
C TYR A 94 11.59 -11.14 3.62
N SER A 95 12.10 -12.16 4.29
CA SER A 95 12.35 -13.47 3.70
C SER A 95 11.06 -14.18 3.28
N TRP A 96 10.03 -14.12 4.12
CA TRP A 96 8.79 -14.86 3.92
C TRP A 96 7.71 -14.06 3.22
N TYR A 97 7.62 -12.77 3.52
CA TYR A 97 6.51 -11.91 3.06
C TYR A 97 6.95 -10.81 2.09
N LYS A 98 8.26 -10.68 1.84
CA LYS A 98 8.83 -9.64 0.97
C LYS A 98 8.46 -8.22 1.42
N LEU A 99 8.32 -8.05 2.73
CA LEU A 99 8.14 -6.75 3.36
C LEU A 99 9.50 -6.09 3.60
N ILE A 100 9.58 -4.82 3.28
CA ILE A 100 10.77 -4.00 3.51
C ILE A 100 10.44 -3.01 4.61
N CYS A 101 11.22 -3.02 5.68
CA CYS A 101 11.15 -1.99 6.71
C CYS A 101 11.67 -0.67 6.14
N THR A 102 10.87 0.37 6.28
CA THR A 102 11.21 1.73 5.89
C THR A 102 11.03 2.65 7.08
N HIS A 103 11.53 3.88 6.98
CA HIS A 103 11.38 4.85 8.05
C HIS A 103 10.39 5.94 7.61
N ASP A 104 9.38 6.15 8.43
CA ASP A 104 8.51 7.33 8.37
C ASP A 104 8.72 8.15 9.65
N CYS A 105 8.76 9.48 9.53
CA CYS A 105 9.02 10.36 10.67
C CYS A 105 7.83 10.46 11.65
N THR A 106 6.68 9.91 11.30
CA THR A 106 5.44 9.99 12.10
C THR A 106 5.16 8.74 12.90
N VAL A 107 5.82 7.61 12.58
CA VAL A 107 5.66 6.31 13.22
C VAL A 107 7.01 5.68 13.52
N ALA A 108 7.05 4.66 14.39
CA ALA A 108 8.31 4.01 14.71
C ALA A 108 8.88 3.24 13.50
N GLU A 109 8.04 2.53 12.78
CA GLU A 109 8.42 1.78 11.59
C GLU A 109 7.27 1.71 10.58
N GLU A 110 7.65 1.64 9.32
CA GLU A 110 6.76 1.40 8.19
C GLU A 110 7.27 0.20 7.40
N PHE A 111 6.37 -0.70 7.03
CA PHE A 111 6.68 -1.88 6.22
C PHE A 111 5.97 -1.80 4.88
N LYS A 112 6.74 -1.81 3.80
CA LYS A 112 6.19 -1.79 2.44
C LYS A 112 6.19 -3.19 1.84
N SER A 113 5.04 -3.63 1.38
CA SER A 113 4.95 -4.87 0.62
C SER A 113 5.42 -4.66 -0.82
N GLY A 114 5.88 -5.72 -1.45
CA GLY A 114 5.96 -5.77 -2.90
C GLY A 114 4.57 -5.78 -3.55
N ILE A 115 4.55 -5.83 -4.89
CA ILE A 115 3.30 -5.97 -5.64
C ILE A 115 2.80 -7.40 -5.52
N ASN A 116 1.57 -7.56 -5.02
CA ASN A 116 0.84 -8.81 -4.96
C ASN A 116 -0.19 -8.87 -6.10
N GLN A 117 -0.41 -10.06 -6.66
CA GLN A 117 -1.37 -10.27 -7.73
C GLN A 117 -2.60 -11.02 -7.23
N GLY A 118 -3.77 -10.53 -7.61
CA GLY A 118 -5.03 -11.10 -7.19
C GLY A 118 -5.22 -11.05 -5.67
N LEU A 119 -6.23 -11.75 -5.20
CA LEU A 119 -6.57 -11.81 -3.75
C LEU A 119 -6.51 -13.22 -3.19
N HIS A 120 -6.08 -14.21 -4.01
CA HIS A 120 -5.92 -15.56 -3.54
C HIS A 120 -4.77 -15.64 -2.52
N GLY A 121 -5.05 -16.24 -1.37
CA GLY A 121 -4.06 -16.36 -0.28
C GLY A 121 -3.79 -15.07 0.51
N THR A 122 -4.40 -13.93 0.15
CA THR A 122 -4.18 -12.65 0.83
C THR A 122 -4.41 -12.73 2.33
N LYS A 123 -5.52 -13.34 2.76
CA LYS A 123 -5.81 -13.49 4.18
C LYS A 123 -4.70 -14.24 4.91
N LYS A 124 -4.27 -15.39 4.38
CA LYS A 124 -3.17 -16.20 4.97
C LYS A 124 -1.84 -15.44 4.98
N TYR A 125 -1.57 -14.66 3.94
CA TYR A 125 -0.40 -13.79 3.87
C TYR A 125 -0.41 -12.74 5.00
N LEU A 126 -1.55 -12.09 5.22
CA LEU A 126 -1.73 -11.08 6.25
C LEU A 126 -1.69 -11.69 7.66
N GLU A 127 -2.34 -12.83 7.88
CA GLU A 127 -2.26 -13.59 9.15
C GLU A 127 -0.81 -13.96 9.50
N GLY A 128 -0.01 -14.27 8.49
CA GLY A 128 1.40 -14.55 8.69
C GLY A 128 2.21 -13.31 9.13
N ILE A 129 1.85 -12.13 8.65
CA ILE A 129 2.48 -10.87 9.09
C ILE A 129 2.04 -10.52 10.52
N GLU A 130 0.75 -10.67 10.85
CA GLU A 130 0.20 -10.46 12.20
C GLU A 130 0.92 -11.29 13.27
N ASN A 131 1.38 -12.48 12.92
CA ASN A 131 2.13 -13.34 13.84
C ASN A 131 3.54 -12.85 14.15
N ILE A 132 4.05 -11.86 13.42
CA ILE A 132 5.41 -11.35 13.56
C ILE A 132 5.42 -9.93 14.13
N ILE A 133 4.48 -9.08 13.67
CA ILE A 133 4.41 -7.67 14.07
C ILE A 133 2.97 -7.26 14.39
N ASP A 134 2.86 -6.31 15.30
CA ASP A 134 1.60 -5.65 15.61
C ASP A 134 1.39 -4.46 14.65
N ILE A 135 0.58 -4.71 13.61
CA ILE A 135 0.29 -3.72 12.57
C ILE A 135 -0.67 -2.67 13.11
N ALA A 136 -0.43 -1.40 12.79
CA ALA A 136 -1.28 -0.27 13.10
C ALA A 136 -1.61 -0.11 14.61
N ASN A 137 -0.63 -0.39 15.46
CA ASN A 137 -0.75 -0.30 16.92
C ASN A 137 -0.50 1.12 17.44
N GLY A 138 -1.30 2.05 17.14
CA GLY A 138 -1.19 3.43 17.60
C GLY A 138 -2.15 4.34 16.84
N ASP A 139 -2.62 5.40 17.47
CA ASP A 139 -3.65 6.25 16.86
C ASP A 139 -3.16 6.97 15.58
N ASN A 140 -1.86 7.19 15.49
CA ASN A 140 -1.19 7.78 14.32
C ASN A 140 -0.84 6.77 13.23
N CYS A 141 -0.91 5.46 13.49
CA CYS A 141 -0.59 4.44 12.49
C CYS A 141 -1.74 4.23 11.51
N GLY A 142 -1.42 4.18 10.24
CA GLY A 142 -2.32 3.87 9.15
C GLY A 142 -1.92 2.60 8.40
N THR A 143 -2.67 2.32 7.35
CA THR A 143 -2.29 1.29 6.38
C THR A 143 -2.70 1.80 5.01
N HIS A 144 -1.74 2.07 4.16
CA HIS A 144 -2.01 2.54 2.82
C HIS A 144 -2.15 1.35 1.88
N ALA A 145 -3.20 1.34 1.06
CA ALA A 145 -3.41 0.32 0.04
C ALA A 145 -3.16 0.93 -1.35
N ASN A 146 -2.08 0.53 -1.99
CA ASN A 146 -1.80 0.84 -3.38
C ASN A 146 -2.45 -0.23 -4.26
N VAL A 147 -3.44 0.14 -5.07
CA VAL A 147 -4.20 -0.80 -5.91
C VAL A 147 -4.18 -0.40 -7.37
N SER A 148 -4.13 -1.39 -8.26
CA SER A 148 -3.99 -1.19 -9.69
C SER A 148 -4.59 -2.36 -10.46
N LEU A 149 -4.77 -2.15 -11.77
CA LEU A 149 -5.01 -3.21 -12.73
C LEU A 149 -3.83 -3.34 -13.70
N ALA A 150 -3.64 -4.52 -14.24
CA ALA A 150 -2.58 -4.74 -15.24
C ALA A 150 -2.73 -3.81 -16.46
N SER A 151 -3.95 -3.47 -16.85
CA SER A 151 -4.29 -2.53 -17.92
C SER A 151 -3.83 -1.09 -17.65
N TRP A 152 -3.48 -0.74 -16.41
CA TRP A 152 -3.07 0.62 -16.02
C TRP A 152 -1.56 0.86 -16.07
N GLN A 153 -0.78 -0.15 -16.43
CA GLN A 153 0.69 -0.10 -16.36
C GLN A 153 1.33 0.84 -17.39
N ASP A 154 0.64 1.20 -18.45
CA ASP A 154 1.10 2.14 -19.48
C ASP A 154 0.97 3.62 -19.06
N GLY A 155 0.35 3.91 -17.93
CA GLY A 155 0.15 5.24 -17.38
C GLY A 155 -1.02 6.04 -17.98
N ASN A 156 -1.53 5.67 -19.15
CA ASN A 156 -2.60 6.43 -19.83
C ASN A 156 -3.91 6.39 -19.03
N ALA A 157 -4.24 5.25 -18.44
CA ALA A 157 -5.43 5.11 -17.63
C ALA A 157 -5.42 6.06 -16.41
N MET A 158 -4.27 6.26 -15.78
CA MET A 158 -4.16 7.11 -14.59
C MET A 158 -4.18 8.59 -14.91
N SER A 159 -3.65 9.01 -16.08
CA SER A 159 -3.82 10.39 -16.55
C SER A 159 -5.30 10.73 -16.68
N TRP A 160 -6.07 9.84 -17.30
CA TRP A 160 -7.50 10.02 -17.42
C TRP A 160 -8.23 10.01 -16.06
N VAL A 161 -7.87 9.11 -15.16
CA VAL A 161 -8.44 9.07 -13.80
C VAL A 161 -8.18 10.40 -13.09
N TYR A 162 -7.01 11.00 -13.28
CA TYR A 162 -6.67 12.31 -12.73
C TYR A 162 -7.55 13.42 -13.31
N ASP A 163 -7.71 13.46 -14.64
CA ASP A 163 -8.52 14.48 -15.33
C ASP A 163 -9.99 14.47 -14.88
N TYR A 164 -10.52 13.29 -14.53
CA TYR A 164 -11.91 13.12 -14.07
C TYR A 164 -12.02 12.84 -12.57
N SER A 165 -10.96 13.06 -11.81
CA SER A 165 -10.86 12.70 -10.38
C SER A 165 -12.01 13.27 -9.54
N LYS A 166 -12.36 14.53 -9.72
CA LYS A 166 -13.49 15.15 -9.00
C LYS A 166 -14.81 14.44 -9.27
N ALA A 167 -15.11 14.14 -10.55
CA ALA A 167 -16.34 13.46 -10.93
C ALA A 167 -16.39 12.00 -10.46
N LEU A 168 -15.23 11.34 -10.37
CA LEU A 168 -15.09 9.95 -9.92
C LEU A 168 -15.17 9.82 -8.39
N PHE A 169 -14.45 10.67 -7.67
CA PHE A 169 -14.18 10.41 -6.25
C PHE A 169 -14.91 11.32 -5.28
N LYS A 170 -15.39 12.50 -5.71
CA LYS A 170 -16.20 13.36 -4.83
C LYS A 170 -17.47 12.67 -4.32
N PRO A 171 -18.30 12.02 -5.17
CA PRO A 171 -19.48 11.30 -4.66
C PRO A 171 -19.12 10.13 -3.74
N LEU A 172 -18.00 9.44 -4.00
CA LEU A 172 -17.53 8.37 -3.14
C LEU A 172 -17.08 8.91 -1.78
N ALA A 173 -16.32 10.01 -1.74
CA ALA A 173 -15.90 10.65 -0.50
C ALA A 173 -17.12 11.07 0.36
N GLN A 174 -18.14 11.67 -0.28
CA GLN A 174 -19.38 12.04 0.39
C GLN A 174 -20.13 10.81 0.94
N ALA A 175 -20.21 9.73 0.17
CA ALA A 175 -20.83 8.49 0.60
C ALA A 175 -20.11 7.88 1.81
N ILE A 176 -18.76 7.90 1.80
CA ILE A 176 -17.96 7.43 2.94
C ILE A 176 -18.20 8.32 4.16
N ALA A 177 -18.24 9.64 4.00
CA ALA A 177 -18.50 10.58 5.10
C ALA A 177 -19.91 10.38 5.72
N ASN A 178 -20.89 9.97 4.91
CA ASN A 178 -22.26 9.70 5.35
C ASN A 178 -22.46 8.33 6.03
N LEU A 179 -21.45 7.46 6.04
CA LEU A 179 -21.49 6.24 6.84
C LEU A 179 -21.46 6.60 8.34
N THR A 180 -22.06 5.77 9.18
CA THR A 180 -21.89 5.92 10.63
C THR A 180 -20.44 5.63 11.03
N GLU A 181 -20.03 6.12 12.19
CA GLU A 181 -18.70 5.88 12.73
C GLU A 181 -18.39 4.38 12.80
N GLU A 182 -19.35 3.60 13.33
CA GLU A 182 -19.19 2.14 13.46
C GLU A 182 -18.97 1.48 12.08
N LYS A 183 -19.68 1.95 11.05
CA LYS A 183 -19.51 1.42 9.69
C LYS A 183 -18.18 1.83 9.06
N ARG A 184 -17.72 3.04 9.32
CA ARG A 184 -16.37 3.45 8.88
C ARG A 184 -15.30 2.59 9.55
N ILE A 185 -15.40 2.38 10.85
CA ILE A 185 -14.49 1.53 11.60
C ILE A 185 -14.55 0.07 11.11
N GLU A 186 -15.73 -0.47 10.86
CA GLU A 186 -15.90 -1.83 10.34
C GLU A 186 -15.22 -2.02 8.98
N ILE A 187 -15.42 -1.08 8.05
CA ILE A 187 -14.93 -1.19 6.67
C ILE A 187 -13.46 -0.80 6.57
N PHE A 188 -13.10 0.38 7.07
CA PHE A 188 -11.79 0.98 6.86
C PHE A 188 -10.82 0.80 8.03
N GLY A 189 -11.29 0.23 9.15
CA GLY A 189 -10.49 0.00 10.34
C GLY A 189 -10.35 1.20 11.26
N ARG A 190 -10.84 2.38 10.87
CA ARG A 190 -10.76 3.63 11.67
C ARG A 190 -11.93 4.55 11.38
N ASP A 191 -12.21 5.44 12.33
CA ASP A 191 -12.95 6.66 12.04
C ASP A 191 -12.03 7.73 11.46
N PHE A 192 -12.57 8.60 10.62
CA PHE A 192 -11.79 9.60 9.88
C PHE A 192 -11.52 10.89 10.65
N GLY A 193 -11.96 11.00 11.89
CA GLY A 193 -11.94 12.23 12.68
C GLY A 193 -10.58 12.92 12.85
N SER A 194 -9.49 12.23 12.58
CA SER A 194 -8.12 12.77 12.66
C SER A 194 -7.40 12.88 11.32
N TYR A 195 -7.85 12.18 10.27
CA TYR A 195 -7.28 12.35 8.93
C TYR A 195 -7.95 13.53 8.24
N ARG A 196 -7.22 14.59 8.20
CA ARG A 196 -7.61 15.85 7.57
C ARG A 196 -7.77 15.65 6.07
N HIS A 197 -8.77 16.28 5.56
CA HIS A 197 -9.00 16.54 4.14
C HIS A 197 -9.72 15.43 3.39
N TYR A 198 -10.98 15.18 3.79
CA TYR A 198 -12.02 14.98 2.81
C TYR A 198 -12.22 16.30 2.02
N THR A 199 -11.13 16.86 1.51
CA THR A 199 -11.26 17.97 0.60
C THR A 199 -11.58 17.36 -0.76
N GLU A 200 -12.72 17.72 -1.25
CA GLU A 200 -13.29 17.34 -2.54
C GLU A 200 -12.41 17.75 -3.73
N GLU A 201 -11.20 18.26 -3.49
CA GLU A 201 -10.46 19.03 -4.49
C GLU A 201 -9.03 18.56 -4.75
N CYS A 202 -8.41 17.81 -3.86
CA CYS A 202 -7.04 17.33 -4.03
C CYS A 202 -6.96 15.82 -3.89
N PHE A 203 -6.11 15.18 -4.70
CA PHE A 203 -5.79 13.76 -4.65
C PHE A 203 -4.29 13.58 -4.54
N GLU A 204 -3.69 14.38 -3.65
CA GLU A 204 -2.26 14.48 -3.44
C GLU A 204 -1.82 13.76 -2.16
N HIS A 205 -0.54 13.88 -1.87
CA HIS A 205 0.04 13.37 -0.63
C HIS A 205 -0.59 14.09 0.59
N GLY A 206 -1.25 13.33 1.45
CA GLY A 206 -1.95 13.86 2.63
C GLY A 206 -3.48 13.67 2.58
N ASP A 207 -4.02 13.37 1.41
CA ASP A 207 -5.44 13.13 1.22
C ASP A 207 -5.81 11.66 1.48
N TRP A 208 -7.11 11.39 1.56
CA TRP A 208 -7.65 10.03 1.75
C TRP A 208 -7.36 9.08 0.59
N LEU A 209 -7.15 9.64 -0.60
CA LEU A 209 -6.82 8.97 -1.84
C LEU A 209 -5.75 9.77 -2.57
N ALA A 210 -4.67 9.13 -2.98
CA ALA A 210 -3.71 9.71 -3.91
C ALA A 210 -3.75 8.97 -5.26
N ILE A 211 -3.70 9.73 -6.36
CA ILE A 211 -3.62 9.20 -7.72
C ILE A 211 -2.16 9.20 -8.14
N LYS A 212 -1.58 8.01 -8.30
CA LYS A 212 -0.20 7.82 -8.72
C LYS A 212 -0.15 7.43 -10.20
N ASN A 213 1.05 7.42 -10.79
CA ASN A 213 1.23 7.15 -12.23
C ASN A 213 0.61 5.83 -12.73
N ASN A 214 0.48 4.83 -11.87
CA ASN A 214 0.00 3.51 -12.25
C ASN A 214 -0.92 2.84 -11.20
N CYS A 215 -1.30 3.56 -10.16
CA CYS A 215 -2.17 3.01 -9.12
C CYS A 215 -2.93 4.10 -8.36
N LEU A 216 -3.98 3.66 -7.67
CA LEU A 216 -4.67 4.43 -6.64
C LEU A 216 -4.10 4.03 -5.27
N GLU A 217 -3.75 5.01 -4.45
CA GLU A 217 -3.34 4.81 -3.07
C GLU A 217 -4.46 5.24 -2.13
N PHE A 218 -5.15 4.28 -1.54
CA PHE A 218 -6.13 4.53 -0.49
C PHE A 218 -5.43 4.63 0.86
N ARG A 219 -5.46 5.81 1.46
CA ARG A 219 -4.78 6.16 2.71
C ARG A 219 -5.71 6.17 3.93
N ILE A 220 -7.00 6.05 3.69
CA ILE A 220 -8.03 6.10 4.73
C ILE A 220 -8.09 4.86 5.60
N SER A 221 -7.39 3.80 5.23
CA SER A 221 -7.48 2.52 5.91
C SER A 221 -6.55 2.42 7.10
N ARG A 222 -6.99 1.63 8.07
CA ARG A 222 -6.20 1.14 9.18
C ARG A 222 -6.38 -0.36 9.28
N TYR A 223 -5.29 -1.07 9.37
CA TYR A 223 -5.32 -2.50 9.55
C TYR A 223 -5.89 -2.86 10.93
N ARG A 224 -6.87 -3.74 11.00
CA ARG A 224 -7.39 -4.29 12.25
C ARG A 224 -7.14 -5.78 12.38
N ASN A 225 -7.30 -6.49 11.29
CA ASN A 225 -7.00 -7.92 11.17
C ASN A 225 -7.01 -8.33 9.69
N ALA A 226 -6.46 -9.51 9.41
CA ALA A 226 -6.35 -10.05 8.05
C ALA A 226 -7.70 -10.18 7.33
N THR A 227 -8.77 -10.51 8.05
CA THR A 227 -10.11 -10.65 7.46
C THR A 227 -10.67 -9.31 7.01
N GLN A 228 -10.67 -8.31 7.88
CA GLN A 228 -11.16 -6.97 7.56
C GLN A 228 -10.38 -6.38 6.38
N TYR A 229 -9.06 -6.45 6.42
CA TYR A 229 -8.23 -5.85 5.38
C TYR A 229 -8.35 -6.60 4.04
N THR A 230 -8.54 -7.91 4.05
CA THR A 230 -8.84 -8.69 2.83
C THR A 230 -10.16 -8.23 2.22
N HIS A 231 -11.21 -8.03 3.02
CA HIS A 231 -12.49 -7.52 2.52
C HIS A 231 -12.38 -6.10 1.96
N LEU A 232 -11.55 -5.27 2.58
CA LEU A 232 -11.28 -3.92 2.07
C LEU A 232 -10.57 -3.96 0.70
N LEU A 233 -9.57 -4.83 0.54
CA LEU A 233 -8.91 -5.03 -0.76
C LEU A 233 -9.87 -5.58 -1.83
N MET A 234 -10.85 -6.41 -1.45
CA MET A 234 -11.92 -6.83 -2.36
C MET A 234 -12.78 -5.65 -2.82
N LEU A 235 -13.15 -4.75 -1.92
CA LEU A 235 -13.89 -3.53 -2.27
C LEU A 235 -13.07 -2.64 -3.23
N TYR A 236 -11.79 -2.42 -2.94
CA TYR A 236 -10.91 -1.64 -3.80
C TYR A 236 -10.72 -2.28 -5.19
N LYS A 237 -10.65 -3.60 -5.26
CA LYS A 237 -10.65 -4.33 -6.54
C LYS A 237 -11.89 -4.00 -7.37
N GLU A 238 -13.07 -4.04 -6.75
CA GLU A 238 -14.32 -3.72 -7.46
C GLU A 238 -14.34 -2.26 -7.93
N PHE A 239 -13.81 -1.32 -7.17
CA PHE A 239 -13.64 0.07 -7.61
C PHE A 239 -12.73 0.16 -8.84
N CYS A 240 -11.58 -0.51 -8.82
CA CYS A 240 -10.68 -0.56 -9.98
C CYS A 240 -11.37 -1.12 -11.22
N LEU A 241 -12.12 -2.22 -11.09
CA LEU A 241 -12.84 -2.85 -12.20
C LEU A 241 -13.93 -1.95 -12.79
N VAL A 242 -14.61 -1.17 -11.96
CA VAL A 242 -15.63 -0.22 -12.43
C VAL A 242 -14.98 0.94 -13.16
N ILE A 243 -13.85 1.46 -12.67
CA ILE A 243 -13.06 2.51 -13.32
C ILE A 243 -12.52 2.01 -14.69
N ASP A 244 -11.95 0.81 -14.73
CA ASP A 244 -11.36 0.23 -15.95
C ASP A 244 -12.38 0.06 -17.08
N LYS A 245 -13.59 -0.35 -16.77
CA LYS A 245 -14.68 -0.47 -17.75
C LYS A 245 -14.97 0.83 -18.48
N ILE A 246 -14.79 1.96 -17.84
CA ILE A 246 -14.99 3.26 -18.46
C ILE A 246 -13.81 3.66 -19.32
N PHE A 247 -12.61 3.41 -18.85
CA PHE A 247 -11.41 3.68 -19.63
C PHE A 247 -11.49 3.02 -21.01
N LEU A 248 -11.99 1.78 -21.06
CA LEU A 248 -12.22 1.04 -22.30
C LEU A 248 -13.36 1.62 -23.16
N ALA A 249 -14.33 2.30 -22.57
CA ALA A 249 -15.54 2.83 -23.24
C ALA A 249 -15.41 4.29 -23.71
N ARG A 250 -14.21 4.88 -23.70
CA ARG A 250 -13.92 6.29 -23.97
C ARG A 250 -14.57 7.24 -22.94
N PRO A 251 -13.81 7.66 -21.97
CA PRO A 251 -14.30 8.42 -20.83
C PRO A 251 -14.74 9.84 -21.19
N ASN A 252 -15.81 10.27 -20.56
CA ASN A 252 -16.27 11.64 -20.53
C ASN A 252 -16.87 11.94 -19.15
N HIS A 253 -17.26 13.17 -18.89
CA HIS A 253 -17.78 13.56 -17.58
C HIS A 253 -19.01 12.76 -17.15
N LEU A 254 -19.91 12.43 -18.08
CA LEU A 254 -21.11 11.65 -17.79
C LEU A 254 -20.75 10.22 -17.36
N THR A 255 -19.85 9.57 -18.08
CA THR A 255 -19.41 8.21 -17.74
C THR A 255 -18.61 8.18 -16.45
N ALA A 256 -17.84 9.22 -16.12
CA ALA A 256 -17.17 9.35 -14.83
C ALA A 256 -18.19 9.44 -13.67
N THR A 257 -19.23 10.26 -13.81
CA THR A 257 -20.31 10.36 -12.81
C THR A 257 -21.06 9.04 -12.64
N GLN A 258 -21.37 8.34 -13.72
CA GLN A 258 -22.01 7.02 -13.66
C GLN A 258 -21.13 5.98 -12.95
N THR A 259 -19.82 6.08 -13.07
CA THR A 259 -18.88 5.22 -12.35
C THR A 259 -18.82 5.54 -10.88
N ALA A 260 -18.79 6.82 -10.54
CA ALA A 260 -18.86 7.25 -9.16
C ALA A 260 -20.10 6.64 -8.47
N ASN A 261 -21.27 6.73 -9.11
CA ASN A 261 -22.50 6.13 -8.59
C ASN A 261 -22.37 4.60 -8.38
N LYS A 262 -21.74 3.89 -9.31
CA LYS A 262 -21.50 2.45 -9.16
C LYS A 262 -20.54 2.15 -7.99
N MET A 263 -19.51 2.96 -7.78
CA MET A 263 -18.60 2.80 -6.63
C MET A 263 -19.34 3.06 -5.31
N VAL A 264 -20.23 4.06 -5.26
CA VAL A 264 -21.09 4.33 -4.10
C VAL A 264 -22.03 3.16 -3.83
N ASP A 265 -22.65 2.58 -4.86
CA ASP A 265 -23.50 1.39 -4.72
C ASP A 265 -22.71 0.19 -4.18
N LEU A 266 -21.47 -0.01 -4.63
CA LEU A 266 -20.59 -1.07 -4.11
C LEU A 266 -20.25 -0.84 -2.66
N LEU A 267 -19.90 0.38 -2.26
CA LEU A 267 -19.67 0.76 -0.87
C LEU A 267 -20.89 0.47 0.00
N ASN A 268 -22.07 0.91 -0.42
CA ASN A 268 -23.33 0.70 0.32
C ASN A 268 -23.66 -0.80 0.47
N LYS A 269 -23.46 -1.60 -0.58
CA LYS A 269 -23.63 -3.06 -0.51
C LYS A 269 -22.64 -3.70 0.46
N HIS A 270 -21.40 -3.22 0.46
CA HIS A 270 -20.39 -3.68 1.41
C HIS A 270 -20.78 -3.33 2.85
N ALA A 271 -21.16 -2.10 3.11
CA ALA A 271 -21.60 -1.61 4.41
C ALA A 271 -22.83 -2.37 4.95
N GLN A 272 -23.71 -2.88 4.06
CA GLN A 272 -24.87 -3.69 4.41
C GLN A 272 -24.57 -5.19 4.55
N GLY A 273 -23.34 -5.63 4.38
CA GLY A 273 -22.97 -7.06 4.34
C GLY A 273 -23.53 -7.82 3.14
N LYS A 274 -24.01 -7.10 2.12
CA LYS A 274 -24.64 -7.68 0.91
C LYS A 274 -23.67 -7.84 -0.27
N ALA A 275 -22.43 -7.44 -0.08
CA ALA A 275 -21.42 -7.55 -1.14
C ALA A 275 -21.13 -9.03 -1.42
N LYS A 276 -21.52 -9.50 -2.61
CA LYS A 276 -21.12 -10.79 -3.12
C LYS A 276 -19.84 -10.57 -3.93
N TYR A 277 -18.70 -10.73 -3.29
CA TYR A 277 -17.44 -10.75 -4.02
C TYR A 277 -17.39 -12.02 -4.89
N GLN A 278 -17.09 -11.86 -6.18
CA GLN A 278 -16.80 -13.01 -7.02
C GLN A 278 -15.68 -13.81 -6.34
N ARG A 279 -15.93 -15.08 -6.04
CA ARG A 279 -14.89 -16.00 -5.54
C ARG A 279 -13.71 -15.84 -6.50
N ALA A 280 -12.53 -15.56 -5.93
CA ALA A 280 -11.32 -15.48 -6.71
C ALA A 280 -11.29 -16.67 -7.66
N GLU A 281 -11.36 -16.38 -8.97
CA GLU A 281 -11.33 -17.41 -9.98
C GLU A 281 -10.09 -18.25 -9.73
N ARG A 282 -10.31 -19.55 -9.53
CA ARG A 282 -9.21 -20.52 -9.58
C ARG A 282 -8.69 -20.45 -11.01
N ASN A 283 -7.61 -19.72 -11.22
CA ASN A 283 -6.86 -19.86 -12.45
C ASN A 283 -6.44 -21.34 -12.54
N LYS A 284 -7.08 -22.05 -13.44
CA LYS A 284 -6.67 -23.37 -13.88
C LYS A 284 -5.35 -23.28 -14.65
#